data_a8609e930022cdee410d35092d45ef08
#
_entry.id   a8609e930022cdee410d35092d45ef08
#
_cell.length_a   1.000
_cell.length_b   1.000
_cell.length_c   1.000
_cell.angle_alpha   90.00
_cell.angle_beta   90.00
_cell.angle_gamma   90.00
#
_symmetry.space_group_name_H-M   'P 1'
#
loop_
_entity.id
_entity.type
_entity.pdbx_description
1 polymer ?
#
loop_
_entity_poly.entity_id
_entity_poly.type
_entity_poly.pdbx_seq_one_letter_code
_entity_poly.pdbx_strand_id
1 'polypeptide(L)'
;DSVRGDMVQETRTFIDQVVVQGGGGLKELLTANTTNPSAALATYYGFPTPSTDYASVTRTAGQGVGLLAQGSLLASNALPNSSSPTQRGLLVFSRLLCNTKPTPPPNVPPPPAVAPGKVTTRQRYEEQHANNGACAGCHKLFDPIGFGFEHFDEGGRYRADEDGLPINTVSDVPNLNGTPLFQFQDEETLAQGLADQEVVYQCLAAYLATYAFGTADACLGTSRVADFEAGRLGIADYYAALSAEPHFVERASQ
;
A
#
# COMPACT_ATOMS: atom_id res chain seq x y z
N ASP A 1 -18.53 5.61 12.76
CA ASP A 1 -17.44 6.54 13.16
C ASP A 1 -16.40 5.90 14.08
N SER A 2 -16.76 5.00 15.00
CA SER A 2 -15.79 4.32 15.90
C SER A 2 -14.81 3.42 15.15
N VAL A 3 -15.29 2.53 14.26
CA VAL A 3 -14.45 1.61 13.48
C VAL A 3 -13.40 2.34 12.66
N ARG A 4 -13.78 3.45 12.01
CA ARG A 4 -12.83 4.26 11.24
C ARG A 4 -11.75 4.89 12.13
N GLY A 5 -12.12 5.38 13.31
CA GLY A 5 -11.16 5.91 14.28
C GLY A 5 -10.18 4.86 14.76
N ASP A 6 -10.69 3.67 15.04
CA ASP A 6 -9.88 2.52 15.46
C ASP A 6 -8.92 2.06 14.38
N MET A 7 -9.33 2.02 13.09
CA MET A 7 -8.46 1.71 11.96
C MET A 7 -7.28 2.71 11.83
N VAL A 8 -7.55 4.00 12.03
CA VAL A 8 -6.48 5.03 12.00
C VAL A 8 -5.52 4.84 13.17
N GLN A 9 -6.06 4.55 14.36
CA GLN A 9 -5.21 4.33 15.53
C GLN A 9 -4.40 3.03 15.41
N GLU A 10 -5.01 1.95 14.91
CA GLU A 10 -4.32 0.70 14.58
C GLU A 10 -3.08 0.95 13.71
N THR A 11 -3.28 1.63 12.58
CA THR A 11 -2.19 1.92 11.63
C THR A 11 -1.11 2.80 12.25
N ARG A 12 -1.47 3.81 13.05
CA ARG A 12 -0.49 4.64 13.75
C ARG A 12 0.34 3.84 14.75
N THR A 13 -0.32 2.99 15.54
CA THR A 13 0.35 2.14 16.52
C THR A 13 1.25 1.12 15.83
N PHE A 14 0.79 0.52 14.72
CA PHE A 14 1.60 -0.38 13.91
C PHE A 14 2.88 0.29 13.40
N ILE A 15 2.76 1.47 12.80
CA ILE A 15 3.93 2.23 12.31
C ILE A 15 4.87 2.59 13.47
N ASP A 16 4.33 3.07 14.59
CA ASP A 16 5.13 3.41 15.78
C ASP A 16 5.91 2.18 16.29
N GLN A 17 5.25 1.03 16.42
CA GLN A 17 5.89 -0.18 16.89
C GLN A 17 6.95 -0.70 15.92
N VAL A 18 6.68 -0.72 14.62
CA VAL A 18 7.63 -1.24 13.64
C VAL A 18 8.79 -0.28 13.44
N VAL A 19 8.50 1.01 13.22
CA VAL A 19 9.50 1.99 12.77
C VAL A 19 10.21 2.64 13.95
N VAL A 20 9.46 3.13 14.95
CA VAL A 20 10.05 3.96 16.02
C VAL A 20 10.59 3.07 17.14
N GLN A 21 9.78 2.16 17.66
CA GLN A 21 10.18 1.31 18.78
C GLN A 21 11.03 0.12 18.33
N GLY A 22 10.71 -0.48 17.16
CA GLY A 22 11.42 -1.63 16.62
C GLY A 22 12.66 -1.28 15.78
N GLY A 23 12.83 -0.02 15.40
CA GLY A 23 13.92 0.41 14.52
C GLY A 23 13.85 -0.20 13.11
N GLY A 24 12.65 -0.65 12.70
CA GLY A 24 12.46 -1.37 11.45
C GLY A 24 12.62 -0.49 10.20
N GLY A 25 13.03 -1.12 9.12
CA GLY A 25 13.14 -0.55 7.80
C GLY A 25 11.85 -0.70 6.97
N LEU A 26 12.00 -0.43 5.69
CA LEU A 26 10.89 -0.57 4.73
C LEU A 26 10.40 -2.02 4.62
N LYS A 27 11.32 -2.99 4.68
CA LYS A 27 10.97 -4.41 4.60
C LYS A 27 10.05 -4.81 5.74
N GLU A 28 10.41 -4.49 6.98
CA GLU A 28 9.60 -4.79 8.15
C GLU A 28 8.25 -4.08 8.08
N LEU A 29 8.23 -2.83 7.62
CA LEU A 29 6.99 -2.05 7.47
C LEU A 29 6.03 -2.69 6.45
N LEU A 30 6.55 -3.26 5.37
CA LEU A 30 5.73 -3.90 4.33
C LEU A 30 5.37 -5.36 4.65
N THR A 31 6.20 -6.09 5.41
CA THR A 31 6.04 -7.55 5.55
C THR A 31 5.77 -8.05 6.97
N ALA A 32 5.62 -7.15 7.95
CA ALA A 32 5.31 -7.59 9.32
C ALA A 32 3.96 -8.33 9.37
N ASN A 33 3.93 -9.51 9.98
CA ASN A 33 2.73 -10.32 10.13
C ASN A 33 1.93 -9.97 11.38
N THR A 34 2.16 -8.81 11.97
CA THR A 34 1.47 -8.30 13.16
C THR A 34 0.68 -7.05 12.86
N THR A 35 -0.32 -6.76 13.70
CA THR A 35 -1.08 -5.52 13.68
C THR A 35 -1.54 -5.16 15.09
N ASN A 36 -2.15 -4.00 15.28
CA ASN A 36 -2.47 -3.44 16.58
C ASN A 36 -3.93 -2.97 16.67
N PRO A 37 -4.91 -3.87 16.55
CA PRO A 37 -6.32 -3.50 16.60
C PRO A 37 -6.80 -3.17 18.01
N SER A 38 -7.88 -2.39 18.16
CA SER A 38 -8.72 -2.45 19.36
C SER A 38 -9.45 -3.80 19.45
N ALA A 39 -10.00 -4.14 20.61
CA ALA A 39 -10.80 -5.36 20.76
C ALA A 39 -12.01 -5.37 19.80
N ALA A 40 -12.65 -4.22 19.59
CA ALA A 40 -13.76 -4.07 18.65
C ALA A 40 -13.30 -4.28 17.20
N LEU A 41 -12.16 -3.73 16.82
CA LEU A 41 -11.60 -3.85 15.48
C LEU A 41 -11.09 -5.28 15.21
N ALA A 42 -10.48 -5.94 16.20
CA ALA A 42 -10.11 -7.35 16.10
C ALA A 42 -11.32 -8.24 15.81
N THR A 43 -12.44 -7.98 16.51
CA THR A 43 -13.72 -8.67 16.24
C THR A 43 -14.23 -8.38 14.83
N TYR A 44 -14.11 -7.12 14.35
CA TYR A 44 -14.52 -6.72 13.02
C TYR A 44 -13.75 -7.45 11.92
N TYR A 45 -12.44 -7.64 12.09
CA TYR A 45 -11.59 -8.37 11.14
C TYR A 45 -11.59 -9.88 11.30
N GLY A 46 -12.07 -10.40 12.43
CA GLY A 46 -11.94 -11.82 12.79
C GLY A 46 -10.53 -12.20 13.26
N PHE A 47 -9.80 -11.25 13.84
CA PHE A 47 -8.49 -11.48 14.45
C PHE A 47 -8.59 -11.94 15.91
N PRO A 48 -7.53 -12.53 16.48
CA PRO A 48 -7.44 -12.78 17.91
C PRO A 48 -7.64 -11.47 18.69
N THR A 49 -8.41 -11.55 19.79
CA THR A 49 -8.61 -10.39 20.66
C THR A 49 -7.28 -10.00 21.32
N PRO A 50 -6.85 -8.72 21.22
CA PRO A 50 -5.64 -8.26 21.86
C PRO A 50 -5.78 -8.28 23.40
N SER A 51 -4.67 -8.40 24.13
CA SER A 51 -4.67 -8.38 25.61
C SER A 51 -5.16 -7.04 26.19
N THR A 52 -4.90 -5.96 25.49
CA THR A 52 -5.41 -4.62 25.71
C THR A 52 -5.60 -3.97 24.36
N ASP A 53 -6.42 -2.93 24.26
CA ASP A 53 -6.60 -2.19 23.01
C ASP A 53 -5.25 -1.75 22.44
N TYR A 54 -5.08 -2.00 21.17
CA TYR A 54 -3.87 -1.71 20.38
C TYR A 54 -2.61 -2.50 20.78
N ALA A 55 -2.73 -3.53 21.62
CA ALA A 55 -1.64 -4.49 21.79
C ALA A 55 -1.44 -5.30 20.50
N SER A 56 -0.18 -5.68 20.24
CA SER A 56 0.17 -6.42 19.04
C SER A 56 -0.50 -7.80 19.01
N VAL A 57 -1.10 -8.14 17.87
CA VAL A 57 -1.61 -9.47 17.55
C VAL A 57 -0.98 -9.97 16.25
N THR A 58 -0.76 -11.27 16.16
CA THR A 58 -0.30 -11.90 14.92
C THR A 58 -1.50 -12.09 13.99
N ARG A 59 -1.38 -11.67 12.73
CA ARG A 59 -2.38 -11.92 11.70
C ARG A 59 -2.46 -13.40 11.38
N THR A 60 -3.62 -13.86 11.01
CA THR A 60 -3.78 -15.20 10.46
C THR A 60 -3.09 -15.28 9.09
N ALA A 61 -2.34 -16.35 8.84
CA ALA A 61 -1.68 -16.56 7.55
C ALA A 61 -2.70 -16.45 6.38
N GLY A 62 -2.32 -15.76 5.32
CA GLY A 62 -3.15 -15.46 4.17
C GLY A 62 -4.10 -14.26 4.35
N GLN A 63 -4.09 -13.61 5.52
CA GLN A 63 -4.91 -12.42 5.78
C GLN A 63 -4.11 -11.11 5.63
N GLY A 64 -3.08 -11.13 4.81
CA GLY A 64 -2.26 -9.99 4.47
C GLY A 64 -1.21 -9.63 5.52
N VAL A 65 -0.25 -8.81 5.13
CA VAL A 65 0.90 -8.41 5.95
C VAL A 65 1.14 -6.90 5.87
N GLY A 66 1.85 -6.38 6.85
CA GLY A 66 2.43 -5.05 6.84
C GLY A 66 1.43 -3.91 6.68
N LEU A 67 1.96 -2.81 6.16
CA LEU A 67 1.24 -1.56 5.99
C LEU A 67 0.11 -1.64 4.97
N LEU A 68 0.32 -2.39 3.87
CA LEU A 68 -0.65 -2.46 2.77
C LEU A 68 -1.93 -3.19 3.14
N ALA A 69 -1.88 -4.10 4.11
CA ALA A 69 -3.05 -4.80 4.65
C ALA A 69 -3.73 -4.06 5.82
N GLN A 70 -3.33 -2.82 6.14
CA GLN A 70 -4.01 -2.03 7.16
C GLN A 70 -5.40 -1.59 6.68
N GLY A 71 -6.42 -1.81 7.51
CA GLY A 71 -7.81 -1.48 7.15
C GLY A 71 -8.03 -0.02 6.81
N SER A 72 -7.28 0.90 7.44
CA SER A 72 -7.34 2.34 7.11
C SER A 72 -6.93 2.63 5.66
N LEU A 73 -5.92 1.93 5.13
CA LEU A 73 -5.47 2.07 3.75
C LEU A 73 -6.46 1.40 2.78
N LEU A 74 -6.88 0.17 3.11
CA LEU A 74 -7.79 -0.61 2.27
C LEU A 74 -9.15 0.07 2.11
N ALA A 75 -9.73 0.57 3.21
CA ALA A 75 -11.03 1.25 3.20
C ALA A 75 -10.97 2.66 2.59
N SER A 76 -9.88 3.42 2.80
CA SER A 76 -9.74 4.74 2.17
C SER A 76 -9.50 4.67 0.66
N ASN A 77 -9.09 3.51 0.15
CA ASN A 77 -8.89 3.22 -1.27
C ASN A 77 -9.93 2.19 -1.79
N ALA A 78 -11.18 2.35 -1.36
CA ALA A 78 -12.32 1.56 -1.79
C ALA A 78 -13.48 2.48 -2.23
N LEU A 79 -14.47 1.90 -2.86
CA LEU A 79 -15.75 2.54 -3.13
C LEU A 79 -16.71 2.28 -1.96
N PRO A 80 -17.81 3.04 -1.83
CA PRO A 80 -18.74 2.88 -0.69
C PRO A 80 -19.31 1.46 -0.52
N ASN A 81 -19.43 0.68 -1.59
CA ASN A 81 -20.05 -0.64 -1.59
C ASN A 81 -19.23 -1.70 -2.34
N SER A 82 -17.95 -1.48 -2.55
CA SER A 82 -17.08 -2.39 -3.31
C SER A 82 -15.62 -2.08 -3.07
N SER A 83 -14.77 -3.09 -3.09
CA SER A 83 -13.33 -2.90 -3.26
C SER A 83 -13.05 -2.10 -4.56
N SER A 84 -11.87 -1.52 -4.65
CA SER A 84 -11.46 -0.79 -5.84
C SER A 84 -10.02 -1.15 -6.24
N PRO A 85 -9.84 -2.10 -7.16
CA PRO A 85 -8.52 -2.41 -7.71
C PRO A 85 -7.79 -1.17 -8.21
N THR A 86 -8.47 -0.30 -8.94
CA THR A 86 -7.91 0.96 -9.44
C THR A 86 -7.33 1.84 -8.34
N GLN A 87 -8.08 2.10 -7.25
CA GLN A 87 -7.60 3.00 -6.20
C GLN A 87 -6.45 2.37 -5.40
N ARG A 88 -6.56 1.07 -5.07
CA ARG A 88 -5.51 0.32 -4.36
C ARG A 88 -4.25 0.18 -5.22
N GLY A 89 -4.41 -0.11 -6.50
CA GLY A 89 -3.30 -0.16 -7.45
C GLY A 89 -2.63 1.21 -7.65
N LEU A 90 -3.41 2.29 -7.77
CA LEU A 90 -2.88 3.66 -7.85
C LEU A 90 -2.14 4.09 -6.59
N LEU A 91 -2.54 3.62 -5.40
CA LEU A 91 -1.81 3.85 -4.16
C LEU A 91 -0.38 3.31 -4.26
N VAL A 92 -0.23 2.04 -4.63
CA VAL A 92 1.09 1.41 -4.80
C VAL A 92 1.86 2.08 -5.95
N PHE A 93 1.24 2.22 -7.11
CA PHE A 93 1.84 2.80 -8.31
C PHE A 93 2.42 4.20 -8.08
N SER A 94 1.68 5.06 -7.36
CA SER A 94 2.09 6.45 -7.18
C SER A 94 2.85 6.71 -5.88
N ARG A 95 2.63 5.92 -4.80
CA ARG A 95 3.21 6.19 -3.48
C ARG A 95 4.39 5.29 -3.12
N LEU A 96 4.46 4.09 -3.70
CA LEU A 96 5.57 3.19 -3.46
C LEU A 96 6.52 3.09 -4.65
N LEU A 97 5.99 3.21 -5.88
CA LEU A 97 6.82 3.19 -7.09
C LEU A 97 7.14 4.59 -7.63
N CYS A 98 6.67 5.65 -6.98
CA CYS A 98 6.86 7.06 -7.37
C CYS A 98 6.49 7.38 -8.82
N ASN A 99 5.62 6.61 -9.44
CA ASN A 99 5.14 6.90 -10.76
C ASN A 99 4.14 8.05 -10.77
N THR A 100 4.19 8.88 -11.80
CA THR A 100 3.22 9.96 -11.97
C THR A 100 1.83 9.39 -12.25
N LYS A 101 0.86 9.77 -11.42
CA LYS A 101 -0.54 9.38 -11.61
C LYS A 101 -1.05 9.93 -12.96
N PRO A 102 -1.57 9.06 -13.85
CA PRO A 102 -2.15 9.54 -15.09
C PRO A 102 -3.34 10.46 -14.84
N THR A 103 -3.46 11.52 -15.64
CA THR A 103 -4.64 12.39 -15.62
C THR A 103 -5.74 11.75 -16.46
N PRO A 104 -6.91 11.42 -15.87
CA PRO A 104 -8.01 10.86 -16.65
C PRO A 104 -8.50 11.85 -17.72
N PRO A 105 -8.97 11.38 -18.89
CA PRO A 105 -9.60 12.22 -19.86
C PRO A 105 -10.90 12.85 -19.29
N PRO A 106 -11.38 13.96 -19.84
CA PRO A 106 -12.67 14.54 -19.44
C PRO A 106 -13.82 13.54 -19.72
N ASN A 107 -14.84 13.55 -18.89
CA ASN A 107 -16.03 12.72 -19.02
C ASN A 107 -15.81 11.19 -18.89
N VAL A 108 -14.92 10.80 -17.99
CA VAL A 108 -14.78 9.37 -17.62
C VAL A 108 -16.11 8.88 -17.03
N PRO A 109 -16.67 7.77 -17.51
CA PRO A 109 -17.87 7.21 -16.91
C PRO A 109 -17.59 6.78 -15.45
N PRO A 110 -18.60 6.76 -14.58
CA PRO A 110 -18.44 6.29 -13.23
C PRO A 110 -17.94 4.83 -13.22
N PRO A 111 -17.30 4.39 -12.11
CA PRO A 111 -16.94 2.99 -11.94
C PRO A 111 -18.15 2.06 -12.21
N PRO A 112 -17.89 0.85 -12.69
CA PRO A 112 -18.96 -0.11 -13.00
C PRO A 112 -19.86 -0.32 -11.78
N ALA A 113 -21.17 -0.30 -12.00
CA ALA A 113 -22.12 -0.67 -10.96
C ALA A 113 -21.86 -2.10 -10.49
N VAL A 114 -21.99 -2.32 -9.19
CA VAL A 114 -21.90 -3.67 -8.61
C VAL A 114 -23.07 -4.48 -9.15
N ALA A 115 -22.79 -5.45 -10.03
CA ALA A 115 -23.79 -6.43 -10.46
C ALA A 115 -23.81 -7.55 -9.41
N PRO A 116 -24.90 -7.79 -8.69
CA PRO A 116 -24.94 -8.83 -7.68
C PRO A 116 -24.71 -10.23 -8.29
N GLY A 117 -23.72 -10.97 -7.76
CA GLY A 117 -23.72 -12.42 -7.77
C GLY A 117 -23.37 -13.16 -9.06
N LYS A 118 -22.78 -12.50 -10.09
CA LYS A 118 -22.41 -13.24 -11.33
C LYS A 118 -20.95 -13.14 -11.76
N VAL A 119 -20.24 -12.11 -11.33
CA VAL A 119 -18.85 -11.86 -11.68
C VAL A 119 -18.13 -11.20 -10.52
N THR A 120 -16.85 -11.51 -10.33
CA THR A 120 -16.03 -10.86 -9.31
C THR A 120 -15.72 -9.41 -9.67
N THR A 121 -15.31 -8.61 -8.68
CA THR A 121 -14.85 -7.24 -8.91
C THR A 121 -13.72 -7.22 -9.94
N ARG A 122 -12.73 -8.12 -9.83
CA ARG A 122 -11.67 -8.25 -10.83
C ARG A 122 -12.23 -8.44 -12.24
N GLN A 123 -13.12 -9.40 -12.44
CA GLN A 123 -13.70 -9.68 -13.77
C GLN A 123 -14.42 -8.46 -14.34
N ARG A 124 -15.15 -7.70 -13.51
CA ARG A 124 -15.79 -6.44 -13.94
C ARG A 124 -14.80 -5.41 -14.44
N TYR A 125 -13.69 -5.24 -13.71
CA TYR A 125 -12.66 -4.27 -14.08
C TYR A 125 -11.90 -4.71 -15.34
N GLU A 126 -11.53 -5.98 -15.45
CA GLU A 126 -10.90 -6.53 -16.64
C GLU A 126 -11.79 -6.34 -17.87
N GLU A 127 -13.08 -6.67 -17.80
CA GLU A 127 -14.01 -6.52 -18.91
C GLU A 127 -14.19 -5.07 -19.34
N GLN A 128 -14.32 -4.15 -18.39
CA GLN A 128 -14.63 -2.74 -18.68
C GLN A 128 -13.39 -1.92 -19.05
N HIS A 129 -12.26 -2.18 -18.42
CA HIS A 129 -11.06 -1.40 -18.64
C HIS A 129 -10.18 -2.00 -19.74
N ALA A 130 -9.96 -3.31 -19.74
CA ALA A 130 -9.10 -3.94 -20.74
C ALA A 130 -9.72 -3.93 -22.15
N ASN A 131 -11.05 -4.04 -22.26
CA ASN A 131 -11.76 -4.06 -23.54
C ASN A 131 -12.11 -2.66 -24.07
N ASN A 132 -11.88 -1.60 -23.28
CA ASN A 132 -12.07 -0.21 -23.71
C ASN A 132 -10.72 0.43 -23.99
N GLY A 133 -10.36 0.58 -25.26
CA GLY A 133 -9.06 1.12 -25.67
C GLY A 133 -8.70 2.50 -25.08
N ALA A 134 -9.70 3.35 -24.77
CA ALA A 134 -9.48 4.63 -24.12
C ALA A 134 -9.08 4.48 -22.64
N CYS A 135 -9.55 3.44 -21.97
CA CYS A 135 -9.29 3.16 -20.55
C CYS A 135 -8.04 2.29 -20.37
N ALA A 136 -7.88 1.27 -21.23
CA ALA A 136 -6.83 0.26 -21.15
C ALA A 136 -5.41 0.85 -21.10
N GLY A 137 -5.20 1.97 -21.80
CA GLY A 137 -3.89 2.64 -21.85
C GLY A 137 -3.33 2.98 -20.47
N CYS A 138 -4.17 3.45 -19.56
CA CYS A 138 -3.80 3.82 -18.18
C CYS A 138 -4.02 2.67 -17.20
N HIS A 139 -5.18 2.01 -17.24
CA HIS A 139 -5.58 1.01 -16.26
C HIS A 139 -4.66 -0.21 -16.22
N LYS A 140 -4.07 -0.60 -17.34
CA LYS A 140 -3.05 -1.66 -17.40
C LYS A 140 -1.80 -1.41 -16.54
N LEU A 141 -1.58 -0.17 -16.07
CA LEU A 141 -0.41 0.19 -15.26
C LEU A 141 -0.63 -0.02 -13.76
N PHE A 142 -1.87 -0.03 -13.30
CA PHE A 142 -2.17 -0.06 -11.87
C PHE A 142 -3.30 -1.03 -11.47
N ASP A 143 -4.28 -1.33 -12.32
CA ASP A 143 -5.32 -2.32 -11.97
C ASP A 143 -4.72 -3.70 -11.67
N PRO A 144 -3.70 -4.21 -12.43
CA PRO A 144 -3.03 -5.47 -12.08
C PRO A 144 -2.48 -5.50 -10.66
N ILE A 145 -1.88 -4.40 -10.19
CA ILE A 145 -1.39 -4.28 -8.80
C ILE A 145 -2.56 -4.36 -7.82
N GLY A 146 -3.66 -3.68 -8.14
CA GLY A 146 -4.86 -3.64 -7.32
C GLY A 146 -5.55 -4.98 -7.13
N PHE A 147 -5.44 -5.89 -8.11
CA PHE A 147 -6.01 -7.23 -8.01
C PHE A 147 -5.41 -8.06 -6.88
N GLY A 148 -4.18 -7.78 -6.44
CA GLY A 148 -3.58 -8.41 -5.29
C GLY A 148 -4.35 -8.20 -3.98
N PHE A 149 -5.20 -7.17 -3.92
CA PHE A 149 -5.96 -6.81 -2.73
C PHE A 149 -7.41 -7.32 -2.73
N GLU A 150 -7.84 -8.12 -3.70
CA GLU A 150 -9.26 -8.47 -3.84
C GLU A 150 -9.79 -9.44 -2.78
N HIS A 151 -8.91 -10.10 -2.02
CA HIS A 151 -9.30 -10.78 -0.79
C HIS A 151 -9.71 -9.82 0.34
N PHE A 152 -9.60 -8.50 0.16
CA PHE A 152 -10.07 -7.52 1.12
C PHE A 152 -11.29 -6.77 0.57
N ASP A 153 -12.39 -6.81 1.30
CA ASP A 153 -13.61 -6.07 0.98
C ASP A 153 -13.40 -4.54 1.06
N GLU A 154 -14.45 -3.77 0.87
CA GLU A 154 -14.42 -2.30 0.97
C GLU A 154 -14.12 -1.78 2.38
N GLY A 155 -14.37 -2.59 3.40
CA GLY A 155 -14.07 -2.29 4.80
C GLY A 155 -12.71 -2.82 5.28
N GLY A 156 -11.91 -3.40 4.39
CA GLY A 156 -10.60 -3.97 4.73
C GLY A 156 -10.66 -5.32 5.44
N ARG A 157 -11.83 -6.00 5.47
CA ARG A 157 -11.95 -7.35 6.04
C ARG A 157 -11.53 -8.37 4.98
N TYR A 158 -10.86 -9.41 5.44
CA TYR A 158 -10.53 -10.55 4.59
C TYR A 158 -11.79 -11.33 4.19
N ARG A 159 -11.87 -11.73 2.91
CA ARG A 159 -12.90 -12.60 2.35
C ARG A 159 -12.26 -13.72 1.51
N ALA A 160 -12.71 -14.95 1.71
CA ALA A 160 -12.22 -16.10 0.96
C ALA A 160 -12.78 -16.16 -0.46
N ASP A 161 -13.99 -15.63 -0.64
CA ASP A 161 -14.73 -15.56 -1.91
C ASP A 161 -15.47 -14.24 -2.03
N GLU A 162 -15.95 -13.93 -3.21
CA GLU A 162 -16.84 -12.79 -3.49
C GLU A 162 -18.19 -13.32 -3.93
N ASP A 163 -19.19 -13.27 -3.03
CA ASP A 163 -20.55 -13.78 -3.26
C ASP A 163 -20.58 -15.25 -3.73
N GLY A 164 -19.71 -16.10 -3.17
CA GLY A 164 -19.56 -17.51 -3.53
C GLY A 164 -18.73 -17.76 -4.78
N LEU A 165 -18.11 -16.72 -5.36
CA LEU A 165 -17.21 -16.84 -6.50
C LEU A 165 -15.74 -16.86 -6.04
N PRO A 166 -14.89 -17.72 -6.59
CA PRO A 166 -13.48 -17.77 -6.25
C PRO A 166 -12.78 -16.47 -6.67
N ILE A 167 -12.03 -15.88 -5.75
CA ILE A 167 -11.22 -14.69 -6.01
C ILE A 167 -9.90 -15.11 -6.63
N ASN A 168 -9.49 -14.41 -7.69
CA ASN A 168 -8.17 -14.56 -8.31
C ASN A 168 -7.36 -13.28 -8.07
N THR A 169 -6.29 -13.39 -7.29
CA THR A 169 -5.37 -12.29 -6.96
C THR A 169 -4.04 -12.37 -7.72
N VAL A 170 -3.79 -13.47 -8.44
CA VAL A 170 -2.56 -13.67 -9.21
C VAL A 170 -2.40 -12.59 -10.27
N SER A 171 -1.31 -11.83 -10.22
CA SER A 171 -1.06 -10.76 -11.18
C SER A 171 0.43 -10.36 -11.21
N ASP A 172 0.73 -9.20 -11.77
CA ASP A 172 2.07 -8.65 -11.85
C ASP A 172 2.08 -7.17 -11.49
N VAL A 173 3.26 -6.66 -11.16
CA VAL A 173 3.51 -5.23 -11.02
C VAL A 173 4.06 -4.72 -12.35
N PRO A 174 3.25 -3.97 -13.15
CA PRO A 174 3.67 -3.49 -14.45
C PRO A 174 4.79 -2.44 -14.33
N ASN A 175 5.70 -2.46 -15.28
CA ASN A 175 6.67 -1.40 -15.46
C ASN A 175 6.29 -0.54 -16.68
N LEU A 176 6.68 0.74 -16.67
CA LEU A 176 6.42 1.67 -17.77
C LEU A 176 7.07 1.25 -19.11
N ASN A 177 8.12 0.42 -19.06
CA ASN A 177 8.79 -0.14 -20.26
C ASN A 177 8.09 -1.38 -20.84
N GLY A 178 6.99 -1.84 -20.22
CA GLY A 178 6.19 -2.99 -20.67
C GLY A 178 6.67 -4.35 -20.16
N THR A 179 7.78 -4.42 -19.40
CA THR A 179 8.22 -5.65 -18.75
C THR A 179 7.80 -5.60 -17.28
N PRO A 180 7.08 -6.59 -16.73
CA PRO A 180 6.73 -6.60 -15.31
C PRO A 180 7.97 -6.52 -14.41
N LEU A 181 7.86 -5.79 -13.31
CA LEU A 181 8.90 -5.78 -12.28
C LEU A 181 8.99 -7.16 -11.61
N PHE A 182 7.86 -7.71 -11.24
CA PHE A 182 7.71 -9.06 -10.69
C PHE A 182 6.26 -9.52 -10.76
N GLN A 183 6.04 -10.82 -10.55
CA GLN A 183 4.72 -11.44 -10.41
C GLN A 183 4.44 -11.78 -8.95
N PHE A 184 3.17 -11.80 -8.57
CA PHE A 184 2.72 -12.13 -7.22
C PHE A 184 1.44 -12.98 -7.26
N GLN A 185 1.15 -13.66 -6.13
CA GLN A 185 -0.02 -14.54 -5.99
C GLN A 185 -1.15 -13.85 -5.20
N ASP A 186 -0.79 -12.99 -4.25
CA ASP A 186 -1.67 -12.36 -3.28
C ASP A 186 -1.03 -11.08 -2.72
N GLU A 187 -1.67 -10.46 -1.71
CA GLU A 187 -1.14 -9.27 -1.07
C GLU A 187 0.18 -9.52 -0.33
N GLU A 188 0.35 -10.69 0.30
CA GLU A 188 1.57 -11.02 1.03
C GLU A 188 2.79 -11.10 0.10
N THR A 189 2.64 -11.78 -1.03
CA THR A 189 3.69 -11.89 -2.05
C THR A 189 3.89 -10.59 -2.82
N LEU A 190 2.85 -9.77 -3.00
CA LEU A 190 2.97 -8.41 -3.51
C LEU A 190 3.82 -7.54 -2.56
N ALA A 191 3.50 -7.56 -1.26
CA ALA A 191 4.23 -6.79 -0.25
C ALA A 191 5.71 -7.22 -0.17
N GLN A 192 5.97 -8.54 -0.22
CA GLN A 192 7.33 -9.07 -0.24
C GLN A 192 8.08 -8.63 -1.51
N GLY A 193 7.44 -8.76 -2.68
CA GLY A 193 8.04 -8.33 -3.95
C GLY A 193 8.36 -6.83 -3.98
N LEU A 194 7.49 -5.97 -3.42
CA LEU A 194 7.73 -4.54 -3.28
C LEU A 194 8.90 -4.25 -2.32
N ALA A 195 9.01 -4.99 -1.22
CA ALA A 195 10.09 -4.85 -0.24
C ALA A 195 11.47 -5.22 -0.82
N ASP A 196 11.51 -5.96 -1.91
CA ASP A 196 12.74 -6.35 -2.60
C ASP A 196 13.08 -5.42 -3.80
N GLN A 197 12.28 -4.35 -4.05
CA GLN A 197 12.53 -3.42 -5.16
C GLN A 197 13.28 -2.15 -4.73
N GLU A 198 14.42 -1.89 -5.32
CA GLU A 198 15.22 -0.66 -5.11
C GLU A 198 14.38 0.62 -5.29
N VAL A 199 13.53 0.67 -6.31
CA VAL A 199 12.69 1.84 -6.60
C VAL A 199 11.77 2.21 -5.43
N VAL A 200 11.34 1.25 -4.60
CA VAL A 200 10.47 1.51 -3.44
C VAL A 200 11.26 2.20 -2.33
N TYR A 201 12.51 1.80 -2.10
CA TYR A 201 13.41 2.47 -1.15
C TYR A 201 13.75 3.88 -1.61
N GLN A 202 14.09 4.05 -2.89
CA GLN A 202 14.38 5.36 -3.48
C GLN A 202 13.16 6.29 -3.38
N CYS A 203 11.97 5.75 -3.60
CA CYS A 203 10.72 6.50 -3.49
C CYS A 203 10.47 6.97 -2.05
N LEU A 204 10.61 6.09 -1.06
CA LEU A 204 10.45 6.46 0.35
C LEU A 204 11.53 7.45 0.79
N ALA A 205 12.78 7.23 0.39
CA ALA A 205 13.89 8.15 0.66
C ALA A 205 13.61 9.56 0.14
N ALA A 206 13.09 9.68 -1.10
CA ALA A 206 12.71 10.96 -1.68
C ALA A 206 11.59 11.66 -0.90
N TYR A 207 10.58 10.92 -0.40
CA TYR A 207 9.54 11.50 0.47
C TYR A 207 10.12 11.98 1.80
N LEU A 208 10.97 11.19 2.44
CA LEU A 208 11.60 11.57 3.71
C LEU A 208 12.51 12.79 3.55
N ALA A 209 13.30 12.83 2.47
CA ALA A 209 14.12 13.99 2.14
C ALA A 209 13.27 15.24 1.84
N THR A 210 12.21 15.09 1.05
CA THR A 210 11.27 16.21 0.78
C THR A 210 10.65 16.74 2.07
N TYR A 211 10.29 15.85 2.99
CA TYR A 211 9.75 16.26 4.28
C TYR A 211 10.79 16.95 5.16
N ALA A 212 12.03 16.43 5.18
CA ALA A 212 13.12 16.98 6.00
C ALA A 212 13.59 18.36 5.49
N PHE A 213 13.77 18.51 4.18
CA PHE A 213 14.36 19.71 3.58
C PHE A 213 13.32 20.71 3.05
N GLY A 214 12.05 20.32 2.93
CA GLY A 214 10.98 21.15 2.37
C GLY A 214 11.09 21.34 0.85
N THR A 215 11.88 20.53 0.18
CA THR A 215 12.08 20.58 -1.29
C THR A 215 12.16 19.18 -1.86
N ALA A 216 11.71 19.02 -3.10
CA ALA A 216 11.77 17.75 -3.85
C ALA A 216 13.09 17.63 -4.66
N ASP A 217 14.18 18.24 -4.23
CA ASP A 217 15.48 18.10 -4.89
C ASP A 217 15.96 16.64 -4.78
N ALA A 218 16.05 15.98 -5.92
CA ALA A 218 16.42 14.58 -6.03
C ALA A 218 17.86 14.28 -5.57
N CYS A 219 18.71 15.29 -5.41
CA CYS A 219 20.08 15.10 -4.94
C CYS A 219 20.18 15.06 -3.39
N LEU A 220 19.16 15.55 -2.68
CA LEU A 220 19.17 15.58 -1.22
C LEU A 220 18.81 14.20 -0.65
N GLY A 221 19.55 13.75 0.36
CA GLY A 221 19.27 12.50 1.09
C GLY A 221 19.71 11.22 0.38
N THR A 222 20.31 11.29 -0.81
CA THR A 222 20.72 10.10 -1.58
C THR A 222 21.96 9.41 -1.01
N SER A 223 22.76 10.10 -0.20
CA SER A 223 24.04 9.58 0.34
C SER A 223 23.89 8.30 1.19
N ARG A 224 22.71 8.07 1.76
CA ARG A 224 22.39 6.94 2.65
C ARG A 224 21.37 5.95 2.09
N VAL A 225 20.87 6.15 0.86
CA VAL A 225 19.87 5.28 0.27
C VAL A 225 20.36 3.83 0.18
N ALA A 226 21.61 3.62 -0.19
CA ALA A 226 22.21 2.28 -0.26
C ALA A 226 22.29 1.57 1.11
N ASP A 227 22.51 2.31 2.19
CA ASP A 227 22.49 1.75 3.56
C ASP A 227 21.06 1.43 4.00
N PHE A 228 20.10 2.27 3.63
CA PHE A 228 18.68 2.06 3.88
C PHE A 228 18.16 0.85 3.11
N GLU A 229 18.47 0.76 1.83
CA GLU A 229 18.11 -0.36 0.94
C GLU A 229 18.72 -1.69 1.41
N ALA A 230 19.97 -1.68 1.86
CA ALA A 230 20.62 -2.85 2.40
C ALA A 230 20.12 -3.26 3.80
N GLY A 231 19.10 -2.57 4.35
CA GLY A 231 18.55 -2.85 5.68
C GLY A 231 19.50 -2.50 6.83
N ARG A 232 20.57 -1.73 6.55
CA ARG A 232 21.51 -1.27 7.60
C ARG A 232 20.99 -0.08 8.38
N LEU A 233 19.98 0.62 7.85
CA LEU A 233 19.30 1.73 8.52
C LEU A 233 17.81 1.46 8.55
N GLY A 234 17.21 1.61 9.73
CA GLY A 234 15.76 1.73 9.86
C GLY A 234 15.23 3.04 9.28
N ILE A 235 13.92 3.15 9.10
CA ILE A 235 13.29 4.38 8.57
C ILE A 235 13.57 5.58 9.48
N ALA A 236 13.47 5.39 10.81
CA ALA A 236 13.72 6.46 11.78
C ALA A 236 15.19 6.90 11.77
N ASP A 237 16.12 5.94 11.69
CA ASP A 237 17.55 6.24 11.65
C ASP A 237 17.95 6.92 10.34
N TYR A 238 17.37 6.49 9.20
CA TYR A 238 17.56 7.16 7.93
C TYR A 238 17.07 8.61 8.01
N TYR A 239 15.86 8.82 8.52
CA TYR A 239 15.31 10.18 8.69
C TYR A 239 16.17 11.04 9.62
N ALA A 240 16.63 10.49 10.73
CA ALA A 240 17.54 11.18 11.65
C ALA A 240 18.88 11.53 10.98
N ALA A 241 19.41 10.66 10.13
CA ALA A 241 20.65 10.91 9.38
C ALA A 241 20.52 12.09 8.39
N LEU A 242 19.32 12.37 7.86
CA LEU A 242 19.09 13.54 7.01
C LEU A 242 19.32 14.85 7.75
N SER A 243 19.09 14.88 9.08
CA SER A 243 19.36 16.07 9.91
C SER A 243 20.84 16.41 10.06
N ALA A 244 21.73 15.45 9.80
CA ALA A 244 23.18 15.64 9.82
C ALA A 244 23.75 16.14 8.47
N GLU A 245 22.93 16.18 7.42
CA GLU A 245 23.36 16.69 6.12
C GLU A 245 23.56 18.21 6.19
N PRO A 246 24.63 18.76 5.55
CA PRO A 246 24.90 20.21 5.60
C PRO A 246 23.70 21.06 5.16
N HIS A 247 22.96 20.62 4.17
CA HIS A 247 21.80 21.32 3.60
C HIS A 247 20.59 21.40 4.56
N PHE A 248 20.56 20.61 5.64
CA PHE A 248 19.47 20.66 6.61
C PHE A 248 19.47 22.00 7.38
N VAL A 249 20.64 22.57 7.66
CA VAL A 249 20.82 23.84 8.39
C VAL A 249 21.04 25.04 7.47
N GLU A 250 21.46 24.81 6.23
CA GLU A 250 21.66 25.86 5.23
C GLU A 250 20.33 26.15 4.52
N ARG A 251 19.54 27.08 5.04
CA ARG A 251 18.48 27.68 4.25
C ARG A 251 19.16 28.47 3.12
N ALA A 252 18.88 28.10 1.87
CA ALA A 252 19.25 28.93 0.75
C ALA A 252 18.74 30.36 1.02
N SER A 253 19.65 31.32 1.06
CA SER A 253 19.28 32.73 1.05
C SER A 253 18.53 32.99 -0.26
N GLN A 254 17.23 33.21 -0.17
CA GLN A 254 16.39 33.68 -1.27
C GLN A 254 16.70 35.15 -1.56
#